data_0b3f484b193159bff029dba2706adc17
#
_entry.id   0b3f484b193159bff029dba2706adc17
#
_cell.length_a   1.000
_cell.length_b   1.000
_cell.length_c   1.000
_cell.angle_alpha   90.00
_cell.angle_beta   90.00
_cell.angle_gamma   90.00
#
_symmetry.space_group_name_H-M   'P 1'
#
loop_
_entity.id
_entity.type
_entity.pdbx_description
1 polymer ?
#
loop_
_entity_poly.entity_id
_entity_poly.type
_entity_poly.pdbx_seq_one_letter_code
_entity_poly.pdbx_strand_id
1 'polypeptide(L)'
;MEAITWSFTDKRFNDYFRDIKKEIRIINPISSELGVLRNSIFSNLILYINKNLDRGFKDLSIFEIGPIFKGSNPGEQNTVICGLSAGKKSRLSWIEKDRNVDVFDVKRDVVQTLVEAGYNSENFFIDNETPNYYHPGKSGRLFLSLIHI
;
A
#
# COMPACT_ATOMS: atom_id res chain seq x y z
N MET A 1 11.02 -5.36 4.60
CA MET A 1 10.72 -5.62 6.03
C MET A 1 9.22 -5.61 6.23
N GLU A 2 8.66 -6.57 6.93
CA GLU A 2 7.24 -6.58 7.30
C GLU A 2 6.96 -5.56 8.39
N ALA A 3 5.87 -4.82 8.23
CA ALA A 3 5.32 -3.93 9.24
C ALA A 3 3.96 -4.49 9.69
N ILE A 4 3.63 -4.30 10.95
CA ILE A 4 2.32 -4.63 11.51
C ILE A 4 1.80 -3.37 12.15
N THR A 5 0.82 -2.74 11.52
CA THR A 5 0.23 -1.50 12.02
C THR A 5 -1.18 -1.74 12.56
N TRP A 6 -1.67 -0.77 13.33
CA TRP A 6 -3.01 -0.85 13.89
C TRP A 6 -4.07 -0.80 12.79
N SER A 7 -5.16 -1.57 12.96
CA SER A 7 -6.33 -1.49 12.09
C SER A 7 -7.11 -0.18 12.22
N PHE A 8 -6.71 0.66 13.15
CA PHE A 8 -7.26 1.97 13.44
C PHE A 8 -6.40 3.07 12.84
N THR A 9 -7.03 4.16 12.42
CA THR A 9 -6.33 5.31 11.85
C THR A 9 -7.07 6.60 12.13
N ASP A 10 -6.40 7.74 11.88
CA ASP A 10 -7.02 9.05 11.91
C ASP A 10 -7.95 9.23 10.69
N LYS A 11 -9.13 9.75 10.95
CA LYS A 11 -10.11 10.08 9.91
C LYS A 11 -9.50 10.88 8.77
N ARG A 12 -8.64 11.88 9.06
CA ARG A 12 -8.02 12.75 8.07
C ARG A 12 -7.23 11.97 7.03
N PHE A 13 -6.46 10.96 7.47
CA PHE A 13 -5.68 10.11 6.56
C PHE A 13 -6.57 9.10 5.83
N ASN A 14 -7.61 8.62 6.48
CA ASN A 14 -8.56 7.70 5.87
C ASN A 14 -9.33 8.35 4.71
N ASP A 15 -9.65 9.63 4.82
CA ASP A 15 -10.39 10.38 3.81
C ASP A 15 -9.58 10.59 2.51
N TYR A 16 -8.23 10.67 2.57
CA TYR A 16 -7.38 10.78 1.38
C TYR A 16 -7.42 9.54 0.47
N PHE A 17 -7.58 8.36 1.06
CA PHE A 17 -7.57 7.07 0.35
C PHE A 17 -8.96 6.48 0.23
N ARG A 18 -9.97 7.34 0.15
CA ARG A 18 -11.36 6.95 0.23
C ARG A 18 -11.90 6.51 -1.12
N ASP A 19 -12.00 5.20 -1.29
CA ASP A 19 -12.79 4.58 -2.34
C ASP A 19 -14.21 4.19 -1.83
N ILE A 20 -14.48 4.39 -0.53
CA ILE A 20 -15.63 3.83 0.17
C ILE A 20 -16.48 4.93 0.78
N LYS A 21 -17.79 4.87 0.52
CA LYS A 21 -18.76 5.85 1.00
C LYS A 21 -19.09 5.76 2.50
N LYS A 22 -18.67 4.68 3.19
CA LYS A 22 -19.08 4.39 4.56
C LYS A 22 -17.86 4.29 5.49
N GLU A 23 -17.73 5.27 6.36
CA GLU A 23 -16.71 5.30 7.43
C GLU A 23 -17.19 4.48 8.63
N ILE A 24 -16.33 3.64 9.17
CA ILE A 24 -16.61 2.90 10.40
C ILE A 24 -15.89 3.60 11.55
N ARG A 25 -16.69 4.19 12.43
CA ARG A 25 -16.19 4.89 13.60
C ARG A 25 -16.19 3.99 14.83
N ILE A 26 -15.18 4.19 15.67
CA ILE A 26 -15.07 3.54 16.97
C ILE A 26 -15.76 4.41 17.99
N ILE A 27 -16.66 3.81 18.78
CA ILE A 27 -17.43 4.55 19.79
C ILE A 27 -16.52 5.07 20.91
N ASN A 28 -15.57 4.24 21.38
CA ASN A 28 -14.65 4.57 22.45
C ASN A 28 -13.19 4.39 21.97
N PRO A 29 -12.65 5.30 21.13
CA PRO A 29 -11.29 5.17 20.65
C PRO A 29 -10.27 5.40 21.78
N ILE A 30 -9.14 4.69 21.72
CA ILE A 30 -8.02 4.84 22.67
C ILE A 30 -7.42 6.26 22.58
N SER A 31 -7.45 6.86 21.39
CA SER A 31 -7.06 8.24 21.15
C SER A 31 -7.88 8.81 19.98
N SER A 32 -7.95 10.14 19.89
CA SER A 32 -8.61 10.83 18.76
C SER A 32 -8.02 10.49 17.39
N GLU A 33 -6.74 10.12 17.36
CA GLU A 33 -6.02 9.72 16.13
C GLU A 33 -6.31 8.27 15.68
N LEU A 34 -7.03 7.49 16.49
CA LEU A 34 -7.38 6.10 16.23
C LEU A 34 -8.91 5.91 16.21
N GLY A 35 -9.62 6.90 15.70
CA GLY A 35 -11.08 6.99 15.80
C GLY A 35 -11.85 6.21 14.73
N VAL A 36 -11.18 5.72 13.67
CA VAL A 36 -11.85 5.02 12.56
C VAL A 36 -11.09 3.75 12.16
N LEU A 37 -11.83 2.77 11.62
CA LEU A 37 -11.19 1.61 10.98
C LEU A 37 -10.63 2.00 9.62
N ARG A 38 -9.42 1.50 9.33
CA ARG A 38 -8.72 1.81 8.09
C ARG A 38 -9.41 1.23 6.86
N ASN A 39 -9.58 2.03 5.82
CA ASN A 39 -10.02 1.59 4.49
C ASN A 39 -8.85 1.27 3.55
N SER A 40 -7.62 1.64 3.95
CA SER A 40 -6.38 1.36 3.23
C SER A 40 -5.23 1.19 4.22
N ILE A 41 -4.34 0.22 3.96
CA ILE A 41 -3.08 0.07 4.71
C ILE A 41 -2.09 1.19 4.32
N PHE A 42 -2.23 1.73 3.11
CA PHE A 42 -1.30 2.69 2.55
C PHE A 42 -1.13 3.94 3.44
N SER A 43 -2.21 4.44 4.03
CA SER A 43 -2.16 5.57 4.97
C SER A 43 -1.27 5.30 6.18
N ASN A 44 -1.38 4.09 6.75
CA ASN A 44 -0.59 3.70 7.93
C ASN A 44 0.90 3.56 7.57
N LEU A 45 1.21 2.97 6.41
CA LEU A 45 2.59 2.82 5.95
C LEU A 45 3.26 4.18 5.65
N ILE A 46 2.53 5.13 5.07
CA ILE A 46 3.03 6.50 4.86
C ILE A 46 3.40 7.16 6.19
N LEU A 47 2.52 7.08 7.18
CA LEU A 47 2.78 7.62 8.52
C LEU A 47 4.00 6.97 9.17
N TYR A 48 4.14 5.65 8.99
CA TYR A 48 5.29 4.91 9.50
C TYR A 48 6.59 5.35 8.83
N ILE A 49 6.60 5.49 7.51
CA ILE A 49 7.79 5.97 6.77
C ILE A 49 8.14 7.39 7.21
N ASN A 50 7.19 8.30 7.29
CA ASN A 50 7.46 9.68 7.70
C ASN A 50 8.12 9.73 9.10
N LYS A 51 7.59 8.98 10.07
CA LYS A 51 8.19 8.89 11.40
C LYS A 51 9.63 8.35 11.40
N ASN A 52 9.96 7.46 10.46
CA ASN A 52 11.31 6.93 10.33
C ASN A 52 12.24 7.90 9.59
N LEU A 53 11.73 8.62 8.59
CA LEU A 53 12.46 9.70 7.91
C LEU A 53 12.86 10.80 8.90
N ASP A 54 11.95 11.20 9.79
CA ASP A 54 12.20 12.19 10.87
C ASP A 54 13.31 11.72 11.84
N ARG A 55 13.47 10.40 11.97
CA ARG A 55 14.53 9.78 12.77
C ARG A 55 15.85 9.55 12.01
N GLY A 56 15.90 9.99 10.75
CA GLY A 56 17.11 9.87 9.90
C GLY A 56 17.21 8.57 9.09
N PHE A 57 16.24 7.66 9.17
CA PHE A 57 16.17 6.45 8.33
C PHE A 57 15.56 6.80 6.97
N LYS A 58 16.42 7.04 5.98
CA LYS A 58 15.99 7.53 4.67
C LYS A 58 15.65 6.43 3.67
N ASP A 59 16.26 5.26 3.80
CA ASP A 59 16.12 4.14 2.84
C ASP A 59 15.29 3.04 3.47
N LEU A 60 14.03 2.98 3.11
CA LEU A 60 13.05 2.08 3.70
C LEU A 60 12.26 1.36 2.61
N SER A 61 12.12 0.04 2.77
CA SER A 61 11.19 -0.79 2.00
C SER A 61 10.40 -1.64 2.97
N ILE A 62 9.12 -1.39 3.06
CA ILE A 62 8.22 -2.04 4.00
C ILE A 62 6.99 -2.58 3.28
N PHE A 63 6.41 -3.63 3.82
CA PHE A 63 5.11 -4.15 3.40
C PHE A 63 4.30 -4.60 4.61
N GLU A 64 3.02 -4.68 4.43
CA GLU A 64 2.07 -5.21 5.41
C GLU A 64 1.01 -6.03 4.71
N ILE A 65 0.63 -7.15 5.30
CA ILE A 65 -0.51 -7.96 4.93
C ILE A 65 -1.53 -7.83 6.05
N GLY A 66 -2.73 -7.34 5.75
CA GLY A 66 -3.72 -7.13 6.80
C GLY A 66 -5.10 -6.75 6.27
N PRO A 67 -6.07 -6.63 7.19
CA PRO A 67 -7.43 -6.30 6.82
C PRO A 67 -7.59 -4.81 6.52
N ILE A 68 -8.45 -4.53 5.53
CA ILE A 68 -9.10 -3.24 5.32
C ILE A 68 -10.61 -3.41 5.45
N PHE A 69 -11.30 -2.35 5.83
CA PHE A 69 -12.71 -2.40 6.17
C PHE A 69 -13.54 -1.54 5.21
N LYS A 70 -14.46 -2.17 4.49
CA LYS A 70 -15.35 -1.52 3.51
C LYS A 70 -16.72 -1.19 4.09
N GLY A 71 -17.08 -1.85 5.18
CA GLY A 71 -18.35 -1.70 5.86
C GLY A 71 -18.34 -2.38 7.22
N SER A 72 -19.45 -2.25 7.95
CA SER A 72 -19.61 -2.73 9.33
C SER A 72 -20.11 -4.16 9.46
N ASN A 73 -20.50 -4.78 8.33
CA ASN A 73 -21.04 -6.14 8.36
C ASN A 73 -19.91 -7.19 8.26
N PRO A 74 -20.10 -8.38 8.82
CA PRO A 74 -19.21 -9.51 8.58
C PRO A 74 -19.07 -9.75 7.07
N GLY A 75 -17.83 -9.90 6.58
CA GLY A 75 -17.54 -10.07 5.15
C GLY A 75 -17.29 -8.76 4.39
N GLU A 76 -17.56 -7.60 4.95
CA GLU A 76 -17.18 -6.30 4.37
C GLU A 76 -15.73 -5.90 4.73
N GLN A 77 -14.90 -6.86 5.03
CA GLN A 77 -13.45 -6.69 5.20
C GLN A 77 -12.70 -7.54 4.18
N ASN A 78 -11.60 -7.01 3.67
CA ASN A 78 -10.71 -7.72 2.75
C ASN A 78 -9.31 -7.76 3.34
N THR A 79 -8.65 -8.90 3.21
CA THR A 79 -7.20 -8.95 3.44
C THR A 79 -6.49 -8.46 2.19
N VAL A 80 -5.61 -7.50 2.36
CA VAL A 80 -4.82 -6.92 1.27
C VAL A 80 -3.34 -6.92 1.62
N ILE A 81 -2.50 -6.90 0.61
CA ILE A 81 -1.08 -6.63 0.73
C ILE A 81 -0.79 -5.22 0.26
N CYS A 82 0.00 -4.48 1.01
CA CYS A 82 0.45 -3.15 0.64
C CYS A 82 1.95 -3.04 0.86
N GLY A 83 2.67 -2.49 -0.12
CA GLY A 83 4.10 -2.23 -0.03
C GLY A 83 4.42 -0.77 -0.30
N LEU A 84 5.46 -0.26 0.35
CA LEU A 84 5.93 1.10 0.17
C LEU A 84 7.46 1.15 0.31
N SER A 85 8.09 1.80 -0.67
CA SER A 85 9.54 2.02 -0.69
C SER A 85 9.86 3.50 -0.78
N ALA A 86 10.85 3.95 -0.02
CA ALA A 86 11.35 5.31 -0.01
C ALA A 86 12.86 5.34 0.01
N GLY A 87 13.46 6.39 -0.58
CA GLY A 87 14.90 6.59 -0.59
C GLY A 87 15.61 5.81 -1.69
N LYS A 88 16.77 5.27 -1.38
CA LYS A 88 17.64 4.55 -2.32
C LYS A 88 17.18 3.11 -2.52
N LYS A 89 17.33 2.61 -3.76
CA LYS A 89 16.98 1.23 -4.12
C LYS A 89 17.82 0.21 -3.37
N SER A 90 19.12 0.43 -3.30
CA SER A 90 20.05 -0.46 -2.62
C SER A 90 20.94 0.33 -1.65
N ARG A 91 21.39 -0.33 -0.59
CA ARG A 91 22.49 0.19 0.19
C ARG A 91 23.74 0.26 -0.69
N LEU A 92 24.69 1.13 -0.33
CA LEU A 92 25.95 1.32 -1.05
C LEU A 92 26.47 0.01 -1.63
N SER A 93 26.48 -0.09 -2.95
CA SER A 93 26.95 -1.24 -3.71
C SER A 93 27.98 -0.75 -4.72
N TRP A 94 29.08 -1.48 -4.86
CA TRP A 94 30.08 -1.22 -5.88
C TRP A 94 29.64 -1.67 -7.29
N ILE A 95 28.57 -2.47 -7.37
CA ILE A 95 28.06 -3.03 -8.63
C ILE A 95 26.96 -2.15 -9.23
N GLU A 96 26.04 -1.64 -8.40
CA GLU A 96 24.91 -0.83 -8.85
C GLU A 96 25.16 0.65 -8.60
N LYS A 97 24.84 1.47 -9.61
CA LYS A 97 24.81 2.93 -9.44
C LYS A 97 23.76 3.32 -8.40
N ASP A 98 24.16 4.23 -7.52
CA ASP A 98 23.26 4.80 -6.52
C ASP A 98 22.11 5.54 -7.20
N ARG A 99 20.89 5.08 -6.99
CA ARG A 99 19.67 5.70 -7.49
C ARG A 99 18.50 5.53 -6.52
N ASN A 100 17.56 6.44 -6.57
CA ASN A 100 16.34 6.32 -5.82
C ASN A 100 15.43 5.22 -6.41
N VAL A 101 14.54 4.69 -5.56
CA VAL A 101 13.47 3.81 -6.00
C VAL A 101 12.54 4.54 -6.96
N ASP A 102 12.03 3.82 -7.95
CA ASP A 102 11.12 4.34 -8.96
C ASP A 102 9.91 3.42 -9.19
N VAL A 103 9.00 3.84 -10.07
CA VAL A 103 7.78 3.09 -10.38
C VAL A 103 8.07 1.72 -10.99
N PHE A 104 9.20 1.56 -11.67
CA PHE A 104 9.57 0.27 -12.28
C PHE A 104 10.03 -0.74 -11.23
N ASP A 105 10.65 -0.27 -10.14
CA ASP A 105 10.97 -1.13 -9.00
C ASP A 105 9.71 -1.65 -8.34
N VAL A 106 8.73 -0.78 -8.10
CA VAL A 106 7.42 -1.17 -7.54
C VAL A 106 6.69 -2.15 -8.46
N LYS A 107 6.66 -1.87 -9.77
CA LYS A 107 6.06 -2.78 -10.76
C LYS A 107 6.70 -4.16 -10.71
N ARG A 108 8.04 -4.23 -10.68
CA ARG A 108 8.77 -5.50 -10.58
C ARG A 108 8.39 -6.26 -9.32
N ASP A 109 8.37 -5.58 -8.18
CA ASP A 109 8.08 -6.21 -6.90
C ASP A 109 6.64 -6.77 -6.86
N VAL A 110 5.66 -6.03 -7.43
CA VAL A 110 4.28 -6.51 -7.56
C VAL A 110 4.19 -7.72 -8.49
N VAL A 111 4.80 -7.65 -9.68
CA VAL A 111 4.77 -8.77 -10.65
C VAL A 111 5.44 -10.01 -10.05
N GLN A 112 6.60 -9.86 -9.42
CA GLN A 112 7.29 -10.98 -8.78
C GLN A 112 6.45 -11.59 -7.66
N THR A 113 5.83 -10.78 -6.81
CA THR A 113 4.93 -11.25 -5.74
C THR A 113 3.79 -12.09 -6.29
N LEU A 114 3.17 -11.66 -7.39
CA LEU A 114 2.07 -12.39 -8.02
C LEU A 114 2.55 -13.69 -8.69
N VAL A 115 3.71 -13.67 -9.33
CA VAL A 115 4.31 -14.89 -9.93
C VAL A 115 4.63 -15.92 -8.84
N GLU A 116 5.22 -15.50 -7.72
CA GLU A 116 5.50 -16.38 -6.58
C GLU A 116 4.21 -16.90 -5.92
N ALA A 117 3.12 -16.16 -6.02
CA ALA A 117 1.79 -16.60 -5.60
C ALA A 117 1.13 -17.57 -6.61
N GLY A 118 1.80 -17.91 -7.72
CA GLY A 118 1.35 -18.90 -8.69
C GLY A 118 0.60 -18.33 -9.91
N TYR A 119 0.57 -17.02 -10.09
CA TYR A 119 -0.08 -16.41 -11.26
C TYR A 119 0.88 -16.32 -12.46
N ASN A 120 0.38 -16.64 -13.67
CA ASN A 120 1.17 -16.50 -14.88
C ASN A 120 1.25 -15.02 -15.31
N SER A 121 2.48 -14.52 -15.49
CA SER A 121 2.74 -13.13 -15.89
C SER A 121 2.18 -12.76 -17.27
N GLU A 122 1.94 -13.72 -18.15
CA GLU A 122 1.32 -13.50 -19.46
C GLU A 122 -0.14 -13.01 -19.36
N ASN A 123 -0.79 -13.25 -18.22
CA ASN A 123 -2.15 -12.84 -17.95
C ASN A 123 -2.26 -11.46 -17.28
N PHE A 124 -1.14 -10.73 -17.14
CA PHE A 124 -1.12 -9.41 -16.51
C PHE A 124 -1.35 -8.33 -17.56
N PHE A 125 -2.35 -7.50 -17.29
CA PHE A 125 -2.65 -6.31 -18.08
C PHE A 125 -2.41 -5.07 -17.24
N ILE A 126 -1.98 -4.00 -17.90
CA ILE A 126 -1.71 -2.73 -17.25
C ILE A 126 -2.50 -1.65 -17.97
N ASP A 127 -3.19 -0.82 -17.20
CA ASP A 127 -3.81 0.40 -17.68
C ASP A 127 -3.40 1.61 -16.81
N ASN A 128 -3.78 2.81 -17.25
CA ASN A 128 -3.47 4.06 -16.58
C ASN A 128 -4.63 4.58 -15.72
N GLU A 129 -5.69 3.78 -15.53
CA GLU A 129 -6.80 4.16 -14.68
C GLU A 129 -6.44 3.98 -13.21
N THR A 130 -6.11 5.04 -12.54
CA THR A 130 -5.72 5.03 -11.14
C THR A 130 -6.52 6.06 -10.34
N PRO A 131 -6.73 5.81 -9.03
CA PRO A 131 -7.35 6.78 -8.15
C PRO A 131 -6.61 8.12 -8.13
N ASN A 132 -7.34 9.20 -7.92
CA ASN A 132 -6.84 10.58 -8.00
C ASN A 132 -5.71 10.92 -7.00
N TYR A 133 -5.51 10.11 -5.97
CA TYR A 133 -4.42 10.32 -5.03
C TYR A 133 -3.06 9.79 -5.53
N TYR A 134 -3.01 9.08 -6.65
CA TYR A 134 -1.77 8.71 -7.31
C TYR A 134 -1.33 9.76 -8.33
N HIS A 135 -0.04 9.79 -8.61
CA HIS A 135 0.52 10.71 -9.59
C HIS A 135 0.07 10.31 -11.01
N PRO A 136 -0.59 11.19 -11.78
CA PRO A 136 -1.23 10.82 -13.06
C PRO A 136 -0.27 10.28 -14.13
N GLY A 137 1.00 10.70 -14.11
CA GLY A 137 1.99 10.25 -15.09
C GLY A 137 2.97 9.19 -14.57
N LYS A 138 2.82 8.73 -13.32
CA LYS A 138 3.73 7.75 -12.68
C LYS A 138 2.97 6.70 -11.89
N SER A 139 1.77 6.36 -12.34
CA SER A 139 0.95 5.34 -11.74
C SER A 139 0.31 4.46 -12.80
N GLY A 140 -0.14 3.29 -12.41
CA GLY A 140 -0.82 2.33 -13.27
C GLY A 140 -1.54 1.31 -12.42
N ARG A 141 -2.55 0.69 -12.99
CA ARG A 141 -3.26 -0.43 -12.41
C ARG A 141 -2.85 -1.71 -13.13
N LEU A 142 -2.44 -2.71 -12.36
CA LEU A 142 -2.18 -4.06 -12.87
C LEU A 142 -3.35 -4.95 -12.51
N PHE A 143 -3.88 -5.68 -13.46
CA PHE A 143 -4.97 -6.62 -13.25
C PHE A 143 -4.74 -7.94 -13.98
N LEU A 144 -5.38 -8.98 -13.48
CA LEU A 144 -5.40 -10.31 -14.09
C LEU A 144 -6.61 -10.43 -14.99
N SER A 145 -6.40 -10.88 -16.23
CA SER A 145 -7.49 -11.38 -17.06
C SER A 145 -7.74 -12.84 -16.70
N LEU A 146 -8.81 -13.06 -15.98
CA LEU A 146 -9.35 -14.41 -15.79
C LEU A 146 -10.24 -14.72 -17.00
N ILE A 147 -9.63 -15.16 -18.09
CA ILE A 147 -10.40 -15.79 -19.17
C ILE A 147 -10.71 -17.20 -18.68
N HIS A 148 -11.90 -17.38 -18.17
CA HIS A 148 -12.46 -18.71 -18.05
C HIS A 148 -12.94 -19.16 -19.44
N ILE A 149 -12.21 -20.11 -20.02
CA ILE A 149 -12.69 -20.89 -21.14
C ILE A 149 -13.55 -22.02 -20.59
#